data_f247b1e2793f343840ecde1bf92c61f5
#
_entry.id   f247b1e2793f343840ecde1bf92c61f5
#
_cell.length_a   1.000
_cell.length_b   1.000
_cell.length_c   1.000
_cell.angle_alpha   90.00
_cell.angle_beta   90.00
_cell.angle_gamma   90.00
#
_symmetry.space_group_name_H-M   'P 1'
#
loop_
_entity.id
_entity.type
_entity.pdbx_description
1 polymer ?
#
loop_
_entity_poly.entity_id
_entity_poly.type
_entity_poly.pdbx_seq_one_letter_code
_entity_poly.pdbx_strand_id
1 'polypeptide(L)'
;MTTKKKQKLTGGHAVIIIVLVLLAIICFYPMWYTLIMSFSDKVYVDAGRTWLIPLGLNVKSYGKILKDSLFFSAMWVSVKRVIVGCAVSMFMLIITAYPLCVPEKKFPASKYIKWFFLANMMFSGGLIPFYSLMRQYNLFNNFWVLILPGALPLWNMILMMNFFRNVPYALNESATIDGANPIQILFKIYVPLSVPSIACLFLFQFVGHWNGYLDGLLYINDPAKQPLQTYIYNLSVTLDYSTMRSEDIIAMAQTSDKTLNAAKVIVAMLPILCVYPFIQKYFTTGMNLGAVKE
;
A
#
# COMPACT_ATOMS: atom_id res chain seq x y z
N MET A 1 12.26 -31.26 21.62
CA MET A 1 11.43 -31.98 20.63
C MET A 1 9.98 -31.97 21.13
N THR A 2 9.17 -31.02 20.72
CA THR A 2 7.75 -30.95 21.09
C THR A 2 6.95 -31.68 20.02
N THR A 3 6.44 -32.85 20.36
CA THR A 3 5.52 -33.68 19.55
C THR A 3 4.25 -32.87 19.25
N LYS A 4 4.10 -32.39 18.02
CA LYS A 4 2.83 -31.82 17.51
C LYS A 4 1.76 -32.92 17.58
N LYS A 5 0.87 -32.86 18.58
CA LYS A 5 -0.36 -33.66 18.65
C LYS A 5 -1.15 -33.40 17.35
N LYS A 6 -1.30 -34.44 16.52
CA LYS A 6 -2.23 -34.41 15.37
C LYS A 6 -3.63 -34.14 15.92
N GLN A 7 -4.14 -32.92 15.77
CA GLN A 7 -5.53 -32.62 16.09
C GLN A 7 -6.40 -33.44 15.12
N LYS A 8 -7.28 -34.28 15.68
CA LYS A 8 -8.30 -35.00 14.91
C LYS A 8 -9.20 -33.96 14.23
N LEU A 9 -9.32 -34.04 12.91
CA LEU A 9 -10.24 -33.21 12.13
C LEU A 9 -11.67 -33.51 12.60
N THR A 10 -12.24 -32.64 13.42
CA THR A 10 -13.67 -32.67 13.76
C THR A 10 -14.45 -32.14 12.55
N GLY A 11 -15.67 -32.64 12.30
CA GLY A 11 -16.48 -32.22 11.13
C GLY A 11 -16.58 -30.69 10.95
N GLY A 12 -16.64 -29.94 12.05
CA GLY A 12 -16.60 -28.48 12.02
C GLY A 12 -15.30 -27.89 11.45
N HIS A 13 -14.13 -28.48 11.77
CA HIS A 13 -12.85 -28.05 11.19
C HIS A 13 -12.77 -28.31 9.68
N ALA A 14 -13.35 -29.43 9.21
CA ALA A 14 -13.40 -29.74 7.78
C ALA A 14 -14.24 -28.69 7.01
N VAL A 15 -15.39 -28.30 7.54
CA VAL A 15 -16.24 -27.24 6.95
C VAL A 15 -15.49 -25.90 6.87
N ILE A 16 -14.83 -25.49 7.97
CA ILE A 16 -14.04 -24.24 8.00
C ILE A 16 -12.93 -24.29 6.93
N ILE A 17 -12.20 -25.39 6.81
CA ILE A 17 -11.13 -25.53 5.81
C ILE A 17 -11.71 -25.44 4.40
N ILE A 18 -12.82 -26.10 4.10
CA ILE A 18 -13.48 -26.04 2.78
C ILE A 18 -13.88 -24.60 2.45
N VAL A 19 -14.52 -23.88 3.38
CA VAL A 19 -14.91 -22.49 3.18
C VAL A 19 -13.69 -21.60 2.92
N LEU A 20 -12.61 -21.75 3.70
CA LEU A 20 -11.39 -20.98 3.52
C LEU A 20 -10.71 -21.27 2.17
N VAL A 21 -10.70 -22.53 1.72
CA VAL A 21 -10.15 -22.90 0.41
C VAL A 21 -10.99 -22.32 -0.72
N LEU A 22 -12.31 -22.37 -0.64
CA LEU A 22 -13.19 -21.77 -1.64
C LEU A 22 -12.99 -20.25 -1.72
N LEU A 23 -12.93 -19.58 -0.59
CA LEU A 23 -12.64 -18.13 -0.53
C LEU A 23 -11.26 -17.83 -1.15
N ALA A 24 -10.24 -18.63 -0.83
CA ALA A 24 -8.91 -18.44 -1.41
C ALA A 24 -8.91 -18.57 -2.93
N ILE A 25 -9.62 -19.59 -3.47
CA ILE A 25 -9.77 -19.79 -4.92
C ILE A 25 -10.48 -18.60 -5.57
N ILE A 26 -11.58 -18.13 -4.99
CA ILE A 26 -12.34 -16.98 -5.51
C ILE A 26 -11.46 -15.71 -5.53
N CYS A 27 -10.70 -15.46 -4.46
CA CYS A 27 -9.80 -14.30 -4.39
C CYS A 27 -8.60 -14.43 -5.34
N PHE A 28 -8.09 -15.63 -5.56
CA PHE A 28 -6.94 -15.87 -6.44
C PHE A 28 -7.31 -15.86 -7.92
N TYR A 29 -8.55 -16.25 -8.28
CA TYR A 29 -8.99 -16.41 -9.66
C TYR A 29 -8.81 -15.13 -10.52
N PRO A 30 -9.16 -13.90 -10.09
CA PRO A 30 -8.94 -12.71 -10.91
C PRO A 30 -7.46 -12.47 -11.26
N MET A 31 -6.55 -12.74 -10.33
CA MET A 31 -5.10 -12.63 -10.57
C MET A 31 -4.64 -13.70 -11.56
N TRP A 32 -5.09 -14.93 -11.38
CA TRP A 32 -4.82 -16.05 -12.28
C TRP A 32 -5.33 -15.77 -13.68
N TYR A 33 -6.54 -15.27 -13.81
CA TYR A 33 -7.14 -14.90 -15.09
C TYR A 33 -6.34 -13.82 -15.82
N THR A 34 -5.91 -12.76 -15.10
CA THR A 34 -5.05 -11.70 -15.64
C THR A 34 -3.70 -12.27 -16.11
N LEU A 35 -3.13 -13.20 -15.35
CA LEU A 35 -1.88 -13.87 -15.71
C LEU A 35 -2.05 -14.67 -17.00
N ILE A 36 -3.11 -15.47 -17.12
CA ILE A 36 -3.43 -16.23 -18.33
C ILE A 36 -3.60 -15.30 -19.54
N MET A 37 -4.35 -14.22 -19.39
CA MET A 37 -4.53 -13.22 -20.44
C MET A 37 -3.20 -12.64 -20.91
N SER A 38 -2.27 -12.36 -19.99
CA SER A 38 -0.98 -11.75 -20.30
C SER A 38 -0.08 -12.65 -21.17
N PHE A 39 -0.24 -13.95 -21.10
CA PHE A 39 0.51 -14.96 -21.87
C PHE A 39 -0.27 -15.53 -23.08
N SER A 40 -1.53 -15.12 -23.27
CA SER A 40 -2.36 -15.64 -24.35
C SER A 40 -2.25 -14.76 -25.61
N ASP A 41 -2.52 -15.37 -26.77
CA ASP A 41 -2.62 -14.59 -28.01
C ASP A 41 -3.89 -13.72 -28.00
N LYS A 42 -3.77 -12.50 -28.58
CA LYS A 42 -4.82 -11.50 -28.66
C LYS A 42 -6.13 -12.06 -29.22
N VAL A 43 -6.07 -12.89 -30.26
CA VAL A 43 -7.24 -13.46 -30.91
C VAL A 43 -8.10 -14.28 -29.95
N TYR A 44 -7.49 -15.08 -29.09
CA TYR A 44 -8.22 -15.90 -28.10
C TYR A 44 -8.74 -15.07 -26.92
N VAL A 45 -8.00 -14.03 -26.51
CA VAL A 45 -8.42 -13.11 -25.43
C VAL A 45 -9.62 -12.27 -25.87
N ASP A 46 -9.57 -11.71 -27.10
CA ASP A 46 -10.67 -10.89 -27.64
C ASP A 46 -11.92 -11.76 -27.90
N ALA A 47 -11.75 -13.03 -28.28
CA ALA A 47 -12.83 -14.00 -28.42
C ALA A 47 -13.41 -14.51 -27.07
N GLY A 48 -12.84 -14.09 -25.92
CA GLY A 48 -13.29 -14.53 -24.60
C GLY A 48 -13.09 -16.02 -24.30
N ARG A 49 -12.15 -16.69 -24.99
CA ARG A 49 -11.91 -18.13 -24.85
C ARG A 49 -10.86 -18.50 -23.79
N THR A 50 -10.17 -17.53 -23.21
CA THR A 50 -9.11 -17.74 -22.21
C THR A 50 -9.68 -17.73 -20.79
N TRP A 51 -9.86 -18.87 -20.16
CA TRP A 51 -10.48 -18.99 -18.82
C TRP A 51 -9.53 -19.53 -17.75
N LEU A 52 -8.93 -20.70 -17.99
CA LEU A 52 -8.12 -21.43 -16.99
C LEU A 52 -6.67 -21.67 -17.44
N ILE A 53 -6.44 -21.72 -18.74
CA ILE A 53 -5.14 -21.99 -19.36
C ILE A 53 -4.86 -20.96 -20.46
N PRO A 54 -3.60 -20.56 -20.69
CA PRO A 54 -3.25 -19.67 -21.78
C PRO A 54 -3.44 -20.37 -23.13
N LEU A 55 -4.04 -19.69 -24.10
CA LEU A 55 -4.24 -20.18 -25.45
C LEU A 55 -3.36 -19.38 -26.43
N GLY A 56 -2.59 -20.09 -27.27
CA GLY A 56 -1.67 -19.45 -28.19
C GLY A 56 -0.56 -18.68 -27.48
N LEU A 57 0.28 -19.39 -26.69
CA LEU A 57 1.34 -18.77 -25.87
C LEU A 57 2.08 -17.66 -26.62
N ASN A 58 2.01 -16.45 -26.06
CA ASN A 58 2.55 -15.24 -26.68
C ASN A 58 3.21 -14.33 -25.64
N VAL A 59 4.52 -14.12 -25.76
CA VAL A 59 5.30 -13.22 -24.90
C VAL A 59 5.56 -11.85 -25.52
N LYS A 60 5.00 -11.56 -26.72
CA LYS A 60 5.24 -10.29 -27.45
C LYS A 60 4.79 -9.07 -26.64
N SER A 61 3.76 -9.22 -25.79
CA SER A 61 3.30 -8.15 -24.90
C SER A 61 4.38 -7.71 -23.93
N TYR A 62 5.14 -8.62 -23.35
CA TYR A 62 6.28 -8.29 -22.48
C TYR A 62 7.40 -7.58 -23.26
N GLY A 63 7.67 -8.00 -24.51
CA GLY A 63 8.62 -7.31 -25.38
C GLY A 63 8.19 -5.88 -25.72
N LYS A 64 6.88 -5.61 -25.85
CA LYS A 64 6.35 -4.25 -26.03
C LYS A 64 6.51 -3.40 -24.77
N ILE A 65 6.28 -3.98 -23.58
CA ILE A 65 6.48 -3.28 -22.29
C ILE A 65 7.93 -2.81 -22.16
N LEU A 66 8.91 -3.64 -22.54
CA LEU A 66 10.32 -3.26 -22.48
C LEU A 66 10.69 -2.07 -23.37
N LYS A 67 9.86 -1.74 -24.36
CA LYS A 67 10.03 -0.59 -25.26
C LYS A 67 9.16 0.61 -24.88
N ASP A 68 8.29 0.47 -23.90
CA ASP A 68 7.37 1.53 -23.46
C ASP A 68 8.05 2.45 -22.44
N SER A 69 8.58 3.58 -22.92
CA SER A 69 9.25 4.56 -22.08
C SER A 69 8.36 5.19 -21.01
N LEU A 70 7.06 5.38 -21.30
CA LEU A 70 6.10 5.92 -20.34
C LEU A 70 5.83 4.93 -19.20
N PHE A 71 5.76 3.63 -19.50
CA PHE A 71 5.63 2.59 -18.46
C PHE A 71 6.82 2.60 -17.49
N PHE A 72 8.05 2.68 -18.00
CA PHE A 72 9.25 2.75 -17.17
C PHE A 72 9.33 4.05 -16.36
N SER A 73 8.96 5.19 -16.97
CA SER A 73 8.88 6.46 -16.26
C SER A 73 7.89 6.37 -15.09
N ALA A 74 6.69 5.86 -15.34
CA ALA A 74 5.65 5.68 -14.32
C ALA A 74 6.09 4.68 -13.21
N MET A 75 6.76 3.59 -13.58
CA MET A 75 7.37 2.64 -12.64
C MET A 75 8.38 3.34 -11.74
N TRP A 76 9.29 4.14 -12.32
CA TRP A 76 10.30 4.88 -11.59
C TRP A 76 9.69 5.90 -10.63
N VAL A 77 8.66 6.64 -11.07
CA VAL A 77 7.92 7.57 -10.22
C VAL A 77 7.30 6.84 -9.02
N SER A 78 6.70 5.65 -9.22
CA SER A 78 6.14 4.84 -8.14
C SER A 78 7.20 4.31 -7.17
N VAL A 79 8.34 3.82 -7.67
CA VAL A 79 9.46 3.39 -6.81
C VAL A 79 9.97 4.56 -5.97
N LYS A 80 10.21 5.72 -6.60
CA LYS A 80 10.62 6.94 -5.90
C LYS A 80 9.59 7.38 -4.86
N ARG A 81 8.29 7.34 -5.20
CA ARG A 81 7.18 7.65 -4.29
C ARG A 81 7.19 6.75 -3.06
N VAL A 82 7.36 5.45 -3.25
CA VAL A 82 7.41 4.50 -2.13
C VAL A 82 8.61 4.75 -1.23
N ILE A 83 9.82 4.91 -1.80
CA ILE A 83 11.03 5.13 -1.01
C ILE A 83 10.91 6.42 -0.20
N VAL A 84 10.63 7.54 -0.86
CA VAL A 84 10.57 8.85 -0.20
C VAL A 84 9.33 8.95 0.69
N GLY A 85 8.18 8.47 0.22
CA GLY A 85 6.92 8.50 0.97
C GLY A 85 6.99 7.68 2.26
N CYS A 86 7.50 6.44 2.18
CA CYS A 86 7.69 5.62 3.38
C CYS A 86 8.70 6.25 4.34
N ALA A 87 9.82 6.79 3.86
CA ALA A 87 10.80 7.45 4.71
C ALA A 87 10.19 8.64 5.46
N VAL A 88 9.49 9.53 4.74
CA VAL A 88 8.82 10.71 5.33
C VAL A 88 7.73 10.29 6.30
N SER A 89 6.83 9.38 5.89
CA SER A 89 5.69 8.95 6.72
C SER A 89 6.15 8.23 7.98
N MET A 90 7.13 7.32 7.89
CA MET A 90 7.64 6.60 9.06
C MET A 90 8.37 7.53 10.03
N PHE A 91 9.14 8.47 9.51
CA PHE A 91 9.79 9.48 10.33
C PHE A 91 8.76 10.32 11.09
N MET A 92 7.74 10.84 10.39
CA MET A 92 6.66 11.62 11.00
C MET A 92 5.86 10.80 12.02
N LEU A 93 5.55 9.53 11.73
CA LEU A 93 4.87 8.64 12.65
C LEU A 93 5.64 8.41 13.95
N ILE A 94 6.93 8.09 13.85
CA ILE A 94 7.78 7.78 15.01
C ILE A 94 7.93 9.03 15.90
N ILE A 95 8.24 10.18 15.31
CA ILE A 95 8.45 11.42 16.08
C ILE A 95 7.15 11.92 16.70
N THR A 96 6.02 11.80 16.01
CA THR A 96 4.74 12.30 16.52
C THR A 96 4.15 11.35 17.56
N ALA A 97 4.23 10.03 17.37
CA ALA A 97 3.65 9.05 18.29
C ALA A 97 4.36 9.00 19.65
N TYR A 98 5.66 9.21 19.69
CA TYR A 98 6.44 9.11 20.94
C TYR A 98 5.99 10.10 22.02
N PRO A 99 5.93 11.42 21.83
CA PRO A 99 5.45 12.33 22.86
C PRO A 99 3.99 12.10 23.22
N LEU A 100 3.19 11.57 22.31
CA LEU A 100 1.77 11.29 22.55
C LEU A 100 1.52 9.98 23.31
N CYS A 101 2.50 9.06 23.38
CA CYS A 101 2.40 7.86 24.22
C CYS A 101 2.76 8.11 25.68
N VAL A 102 3.49 9.19 25.99
CA VAL A 102 3.88 9.56 27.36
C VAL A 102 2.64 9.90 28.21
N PRO A 103 2.63 9.54 29.52
CA PRO A 103 1.51 9.85 30.43
C PRO A 103 1.17 11.34 30.45
N GLU A 104 -0.12 11.68 30.45
CA GLU A 104 -0.60 13.07 30.41
C GLU A 104 -0.12 13.92 31.59
N LYS A 105 0.18 13.30 32.74
CA LYS A 105 0.77 13.99 33.91
C LYS A 105 2.14 14.61 33.60
N LYS A 106 2.93 13.97 32.69
CA LYS A 106 4.26 14.45 32.31
C LYS A 106 4.23 15.35 31.05
N PHE A 107 3.21 15.18 30.19
CA PHE A 107 2.99 16.01 29.01
C PHE A 107 1.50 16.38 28.87
N PRO A 108 1.01 17.38 29.61
CA PRO A 108 -0.42 17.75 29.62
C PRO A 108 -0.96 18.18 28.26
N ALA A 109 -0.14 18.83 27.42
CA ALA A 109 -0.52 19.25 26.07
C ALA A 109 -0.88 18.06 25.16
N SER A 110 -0.42 16.84 25.46
CA SER A 110 -0.71 15.63 24.67
C SER A 110 -2.20 15.36 24.55
N LYS A 111 -3.01 15.70 25.57
CA LYS A 111 -4.48 15.56 25.53
C LYS A 111 -5.09 16.38 24.40
N TYR A 112 -4.73 17.65 24.30
CA TYR A 112 -5.27 18.58 23.28
C TYR A 112 -4.79 18.19 21.89
N ILE A 113 -3.54 17.79 21.74
CA ILE A 113 -2.98 17.32 20.46
C ILE A 113 -3.68 16.06 19.99
N LYS A 114 -3.95 15.10 20.88
CA LYS A 114 -4.73 13.88 20.56
C LYS A 114 -6.14 14.22 20.08
N TRP A 115 -6.84 15.14 20.77
CA TRP A 115 -8.15 15.58 20.36
C TRP A 115 -8.14 16.32 19.02
N PHE A 116 -7.13 17.14 18.76
CA PHE A 116 -6.93 17.78 17.46
C PHE A 116 -6.78 16.73 16.33
N PHE A 117 -5.96 15.71 16.53
CA PHE A 117 -5.82 14.66 15.51
C PHE A 117 -7.09 13.82 15.33
N LEU A 118 -7.81 13.51 16.41
CA LEU A 118 -9.11 12.84 16.34
C LEU A 118 -10.14 13.67 15.58
N ALA A 119 -10.21 14.97 15.85
CA ALA A 119 -11.10 15.86 15.11
C ALA A 119 -10.77 15.88 13.61
N ASN A 120 -9.48 16.01 13.25
CA ASN A 120 -9.06 15.93 11.84
C ASN A 120 -9.39 14.60 11.17
N MET A 121 -9.43 13.50 11.92
CA MET A 121 -9.77 12.19 11.41
C MET A 121 -11.28 12.05 11.14
N MET A 122 -12.11 12.74 11.93
CA MET A 122 -13.58 12.70 11.81
C MET A 122 -14.12 13.69 10.77
N PHE A 123 -13.42 14.80 10.55
CA PHE A 123 -13.86 15.86 9.64
C PHE A 123 -12.97 15.95 8.41
N SER A 124 -13.55 15.81 7.23
CA SER A 124 -12.89 16.01 5.95
C SER A 124 -13.47 17.24 5.27
N GLY A 125 -12.62 18.10 4.76
CA GLY A 125 -13.05 19.25 3.95
C GLY A 125 -13.62 18.87 2.58
N GLY A 126 -13.47 17.62 2.17
CA GLY A 126 -13.89 17.12 0.86
C GLY A 126 -12.84 17.37 -0.24
N LEU A 127 -13.15 16.84 -1.42
CA LEU A 127 -12.21 16.81 -2.55
C LEU A 127 -11.97 18.21 -3.13
N ILE A 128 -13.01 19.04 -3.29
CA ILE A 128 -12.90 20.36 -3.96
C ILE A 128 -12.04 21.35 -3.16
N PRO A 129 -12.27 21.57 -1.84
CA PRO A 129 -11.40 22.41 -1.02
C PRO A 129 -9.95 21.92 -1.00
N PHE A 130 -9.76 20.61 -0.93
CA PHE A 130 -8.42 20.03 -0.91
C PHE A 130 -7.68 20.22 -2.26
N TYR A 131 -8.40 20.07 -3.37
CA TYR A 131 -7.89 20.37 -4.71
C TYR A 131 -7.46 21.84 -4.84
N SER A 132 -8.30 22.77 -4.37
CA SER A 132 -8.00 24.21 -4.37
C SER A 132 -6.77 24.53 -3.53
N LEU A 133 -6.60 23.87 -2.38
CA LEU A 133 -5.43 23.99 -1.53
C LEU A 133 -4.13 23.56 -2.24
N MET A 134 -4.16 22.39 -2.90
CA MET A 134 -3.00 21.91 -3.66
C MET A 134 -2.61 22.87 -4.79
N ARG A 135 -3.60 23.48 -5.43
CA ARG A 135 -3.38 24.51 -6.46
C ARG A 135 -2.75 25.78 -5.87
N GLN A 136 -3.24 26.25 -4.73
CA GLN A 136 -2.73 27.44 -4.06
C GLN A 136 -1.28 27.29 -3.60
N TYR A 137 -0.89 26.08 -3.18
CA TYR A 137 0.50 25.79 -2.80
C TYR A 137 1.40 25.45 -4.00
N ASN A 138 0.95 25.61 -5.25
CA ASN A 138 1.68 25.29 -6.48
C ASN A 138 2.24 23.84 -6.50
N LEU A 139 1.48 22.89 -5.94
CA LEU A 139 1.88 21.49 -5.90
C LEU A 139 1.45 20.69 -7.13
N PHE A 140 0.74 21.28 -8.08
CA PHE A 140 0.36 20.63 -9.34
C PHE A 140 1.57 20.28 -10.18
N ASN A 141 1.54 19.10 -10.83
CA ASN A 141 2.64 18.54 -11.59
C ASN A 141 3.97 18.41 -10.82
N ASN A 142 3.90 18.46 -9.49
CA ASN A 142 5.06 18.34 -8.62
C ASN A 142 5.02 16.98 -7.90
N PHE A 143 6.17 16.30 -7.83
CA PHE A 143 6.31 15.02 -7.13
C PHE A 143 5.85 15.07 -5.66
N TRP A 144 6.04 16.19 -4.98
CA TRP A 144 5.70 16.35 -3.58
C TRP A 144 4.20 16.28 -3.28
N VAL A 145 3.32 16.53 -4.27
CA VAL A 145 1.87 16.35 -4.08
C VAL A 145 1.49 14.90 -3.79
N LEU A 146 2.30 13.93 -4.26
CA LEU A 146 2.09 12.51 -4.03
C LEU A 146 2.51 12.06 -2.60
N ILE A 147 3.19 12.92 -1.83
CA ILE A 147 3.78 12.57 -0.54
C ILE A 147 3.26 13.46 0.59
N LEU A 148 3.38 14.78 0.46
CA LEU A 148 3.12 15.73 1.55
C LEU A 148 1.71 15.64 2.14
N PRO A 149 0.64 15.51 1.33
CA PRO A 149 -0.71 15.42 1.86
C PRO A 149 -0.95 14.19 2.74
N GLY A 150 -0.25 13.08 2.45
CA GLY A 150 -0.33 11.83 3.20
C GLY A 150 0.85 11.58 4.14
N ALA A 151 1.69 12.59 4.41
CA ALA A 151 2.94 12.42 5.17
C ALA A 151 2.73 11.92 6.60
N LEU A 152 1.62 12.30 7.24
CA LEU A 152 1.23 11.81 8.58
C LEU A 152 -0.14 11.12 8.52
N PRO A 153 -0.19 9.83 8.22
CA PRO A 153 -1.45 9.08 8.23
C PRO A 153 -1.94 8.86 9.66
N LEU A 154 -2.99 9.57 10.05
CA LEU A 154 -3.47 9.66 11.43
C LEU A 154 -3.87 8.30 12.02
N TRP A 155 -4.44 7.40 11.21
CA TRP A 155 -4.76 6.04 11.64
C TRP A 155 -3.50 5.28 12.09
N ASN A 156 -2.45 5.32 11.28
CA ASN A 156 -1.19 4.66 11.60
C ASN A 156 -0.47 5.32 12.78
N MET A 157 -0.66 6.64 12.98
CA MET A 157 -0.15 7.34 14.14
C MET A 157 -0.79 6.82 15.43
N ILE A 158 -2.11 6.60 15.46
CA ILE A 158 -2.80 6.01 16.62
C ILE A 158 -2.28 4.60 16.90
N LEU A 159 -2.09 3.79 15.86
CA LEU A 159 -1.53 2.44 16.01
C LEU A 159 -0.10 2.50 16.57
N MET A 160 0.77 3.37 16.03
CA MET A 160 2.13 3.54 16.52
C MET A 160 2.16 3.98 17.98
N MET A 161 1.30 4.95 18.36
CA MET A 161 1.16 5.41 19.74
C MET A 161 0.76 4.26 20.67
N ASN A 162 -0.17 3.38 20.26
CA ASN A 162 -0.58 2.23 21.04
C ASN A 162 0.55 1.20 21.16
N PHE A 163 1.33 0.97 20.12
CA PHE A 163 2.50 0.10 20.19
C PHE A 163 3.57 0.65 21.14
N PHE A 164 3.85 1.94 21.11
CA PHE A 164 4.78 2.56 22.04
C PHE A 164 4.31 2.51 23.49
N ARG A 165 3.01 2.54 23.76
CA ARG A 165 2.44 2.36 25.09
C ARG A 165 2.65 0.96 25.67
N ASN A 166 2.88 -0.05 24.85
CA ASN A 166 3.20 -1.41 25.30
C ASN A 166 4.64 -1.52 25.82
N VAL A 167 5.52 -0.56 25.52
CA VAL A 167 6.87 -0.49 26.09
C VAL A 167 6.75 -0.12 27.57
N PRO A 168 7.32 -0.92 28.52
CA PRO A 168 7.25 -0.62 29.94
C PRO A 168 7.80 0.75 30.28
N TYR A 169 6.98 1.59 30.90
CA TYR A 169 7.35 2.98 31.19
C TYR A 169 8.54 3.10 32.16
N ALA A 170 8.78 2.07 33.01
CA ALA A 170 9.95 1.98 33.87
C ALA A 170 11.29 2.13 33.12
N LEU A 171 11.35 1.66 31.85
CA LEU A 171 12.55 1.85 31.00
C LEU A 171 12.78 3.33 30.65
N ASN A 172 11.71 4.08 30.47
CA ASN A 172 11.79 5.53 30.24
C ASN A 172 12.27 6.25 31.50
N GLU A 173 11.78 5.87 32.68
CA GLU A 173 12.16 6.47 33.95
C GLU A 173 13.62 6.21 34.30
N SER A 174 14.08 4.97 34.21
CA SER A 174 15.48 4.64 34.46
C SER A 174 16.43 5.36 33.49
N ALA A 175 16.13 5.38 32.19
CA ALA A 175 16.95 6.13 31.24
C ALA A 175 16.96 7.65 31.50
N THR A 176 15.84 8.21 32.00
CA THR A 176 15.81 9.62 32.38
C THR A 176 16.68 9.89 33.62
N ILE A 177 16.70 8.98 34.60
CA ILE A 177 17.59 9.06 35.77
C ILE A 177 19.06 8.98 35.33
N ASP A 178 19.38 8.14 34.32
CA ASP A 178 20.71 8.02 33.73
C ASP A 178 21.09 9.23 32.84
N GLY A 179 20.25 10.28 32.77
CA GLY A 179 20.52 11.50 32.02
C GLY A 179 20.26 11.44 30.53
N ALA A 180 19.55 10.40 30.03
CA ALA A 180 19.22 10.33 28.61
C ALA A 180 18.17 11.38 28.22
N ASN A 181 18.39 12.06 27.11
CA ASN A 181 17.42 12.99 26.56
C ASN A 181 16.27 12.24 25.82
N PRO A 182 15.09 12.88 25.59
CA PRO A 182 13.95 12.22 24.96
C PRO A 182 14.25 11.60 23.59
N ILE A 183 15.13 12.20 22.80
CA ILE A 183 15.52 11.66 21.47
C ILE A 183 16.33 10.37 21.64
N GLN A 184 17.23 10.34 22.60
CA GLN A 184 18.01 9.12 22.91
C GLN A 184 17.10 8.00 23.40
N ILE A 185 16.14 8.30 24.27
CA ILE A 185 15.14 7.34 24.77
C ILE A 185 14.32 6.78 23.58
N LEU A 186 13.83 7.66 22.69
CA LEU A 186 13.10 7.25 21.52
C LEU A 186 13.89 6.25 20.65
N PHE A 187 15.10 6.64 20.24
CA PHE A 187 15.85 5.84 19.26
C PHE A 187 16.61 4.65 19.87
N LYS A 188 16.98 4.70 21.15
CA LYS A 188 17.71 3.60 21.81
C LYS A 188 16.79 2.62 22.55
N ILE A 189 15.57 3.01 22.92
CA ILE A 189 14.65 2.15 23.70
C ILE A 189 13.37 1.88 22.90
N TYR A 190 12.56 2.89 22.58
CA TYR A 190 11.24 2.69 21.96
C TYR A 190 11.32 2.09 20.58
N VAL A 191 12.17 2.63 19.70
CA VAL A 191 12.30 2.14 18.32
C VAL A 191 12.79 0.68 18.28
N PRO A 192 13.88 0.27 18.98
CA PRO A 192 14.33 -1.10 18.94
C PRO A 192 13.31 -2.11 19.51
N LEU A 193 12.63 -1.75 20.60
CA LEU A 193 11.61 -2.62 21.22
C LEU A 193 10.33 -2.72 20.38
N SER A 194 10.09 -1.75 19.49
CA SER A 194 8.89 -1.70 18.63
C SER A 194 9.16 -2.10 17.17
N VAL A 195 10.33 -2.65 16.85
CA VAL A 195 10.68 -3.04 15.46
C VAL A 195 9.61 -3.89 14.77
N PRO A 196 8.98 -4.92 15.41
CA PRO A 196 7.93 -5.69 14.75
C PRO A 196 6.72 -4.83 14.36
N SER A 197 6.31 -3.91 15.23
CA SER A 197 5.17 -3.00 15.01
C SER A 197 5.51 -1.93 13.95
N ILE A 198 6.73 -1.41 13.97
CA ILE A 198 7.25 -0.48 12.96
C ILE A 198 7.25 -1.14 11.58
N ALA A 199 7.69 -2.40 11.48
CA ALA A 199 7.67 -3.16 10.24
C ALA A 199 6.25 -3.38 9.69
N CYS A 200 5.28 -3.62 10.59
CA CYS A 200 3.86 -3.72 10.23
C CYS A 200 3.33 -2.40 9.64
N LEU A 201 3.58 -1.27 10.30
CA LEU A 201 3.15 0.05 9.81
C LEU A 201 3.90 0.47 8.55
N PHE A 202 5.17 0.09 8.42
CA PHE A 202 5.93 0.28 7.17
C PHE A 202 5.26 -0.42 6.00
N LEU A 203 4.79 -1.67 6.17
CA LEU A 203 4.04 -2.36 5.12
C LEU A 203 2.77 -1.61 4.72
N PHE A 204 2.00 -1.09 5.69
CA PHE A 204 0.81 -0.31 5.38
C PHE A 204 1.15 0.94 4.55
N GLN A 205 2.24 1.64 4.90
CA GLN A 205 2.72 2.78 4.12
C GLN A 205 3.20 2.37 2.74
N PHE A 206 3.97 1.28 2.65
CA PHE A 206 4.46 0.75 1.38
C PHE A 206 3.31 0.44 0.42
N VAL A 207 2.32 -0.34 0.89
CA VAL A 207 1.15 -0.70 0.08
C VAL A 207 0.32 0.52 -0.29
N GLY A 208 0.14 1.46 0.65
CA GLY A 208 -0.59 2.70 0.42
C GLY A 208 0.06 3.57 -0.68
N HIS A 209 1.37 3.80 -0.58
CA HIS A 209 2.10 4.59 -1.58
C HIS A 209 2.19 3.88 -2.93
N TRP A 210 2.35 2.54 -2.94
CA TRP A 210 2.40 1.77 -4.19
C TRP A 210 1.07 1.77 -4.93
N ASN A 211 -0.06 1.60 -4.21
CA ASN A 211 -1.39 1.50 -4.81
C ASN A 211 -2.09 2.85 -5.04
N GLY A 212 -1.53 3.95 -4.54
CA GLY A 212 -2.13 5.28 -4.69
C GLY A 212 -2.16 5.72 -6.16
N TYR A 213 -3.35 5.95 -6.71
CA TYR A 213 -3.56 6.40 -8.08
C TYR A 213 -4.33 7.72 -8.17
N LEU A 214 -5.22 8.00 -7.22
CA LEU A 214 -6.15 9.12 -7.29
C LEU A 214 -5.43 10.47 -7.22
N ASP A 215 -4.43 10.61 -6.40
CA ASP A 215 -3.59 11.81 -6.29
C ASP A 215 -2.78 12.07 -7.58
N GLY A 216 -2.26 11.01 -8.21
CA GLY A 216 -1.66 11.11 -9.54
C GLY A 216 -2.66 11.56 -10.60
N LEU A 217 -3.90 11.02 -10.56
CA LEU A 217 -4.96 11.37 -11.49
C LEU A 217 -5.42 12.82 -11.34
N LEU A 218 -5.53 13.31 -10.11
CA LEU A 218 -6.06 14.64 -9.83
C LEU A 218 -5.04 15.76 -9.99
N TYR A 219 -3.76 15.51 -9.66
CA TYR A 219 -2.78 16.57 -9.52
C TYR A 219 -1.62 16.52 -10.52
N ILE A 220 -1.46 15.40 -11.26
CA ILE A 220 -0.36 15.21 -12.22
C ILE A 220 -0.93 15.11 -13.63
N ASN A 221 -0.81 16.19 -14.40
CA ASN A 221 -1.28 16.25 -15.80
C ASN A 221 -0.24 15.70 -16.79
N ASP A 222 1.04 15.72 -16.44
CA ASP A 222 2.13 15.23 -17.29
C ASP A 222 2.22 13.70 -17.19
N PRO A 223 1.93 12.94 -18.28
CA PRO A 223 1.96 11.48 -18.26
C PRO A 223 3.32 10.89 -17.81
N ALA A 224 4.42 11.59 -18.11
CA ALA A 224 5.77 11.14 -17.73
C ALA A 224 6.04 11.24 -16.21
N LYS A 225 5.24 12.01 -15.48
CA LYS A 225 5.35 12.20 -14.02
C LYS A 225 4.29 11.44 -13.22
N GLN A 226 3.37 10.75 -13.90
CA GLN A 226 2.33 9.97 -13.24
C GLN A 226 2.90 8.71 -12.59
N PRO A 227 2.42 8.33 -11.40
CA PRO A 227 2.75 7.04 -10.80
C PRO A 227 2.14 5.88 -11.60
N LEU A 228 2.72 4.69 -11.47
CA LEU A 228 2.35 3.50 -12.23
C LEU A 228 0.86 3.15 -12.12
N GLN A 229 0.27 3.27 -10.93
CA GLN A 229 -1.14 2.94 -10.74
C GLN A 229 -2.07 3.93 -11.46
N THR A 230 -1.70 5.21 -11.53
CA THR A 230 -2.42 6.21 -12.34
C THR A 230 -2.30 5.90 -13.84
N TYR A 231 -1.09 5.53 -14.29
CA TYR A 231 -0.86 5.10 -15.67
C TYR A 231 -1.73 3.88 -16.03
N ILE A 232 -1.78 2.85 -15.19
CA ILE A 232 -2.61 1.65 -15.40
C ILE A 232 -4.10 1.98 -15.36
N TYR A 233 -4.53 2.85 -14.42
CA TYR A 233 -5.91 3.30 -14.35
C TYR A 233 -6.34 3.99 -15.67
N ASN A 234 -5.52 4.90 -16.20
CA ASN A 234 -5.80 5.56 -17.47
C ASN A 234 -5.92 4.58 -18.63
N LEU A 235 -5.11 3.52 -18.67
CA LEU A 235 -5.25 2.46 -19.67
C LEU A 235 -6.60 1.72 -19.58
N SER A 236 -7.15 1.57 -18.39
CA SER A 236 -8.41 0.88 -18.15
C SER A 236 -9.62 1.74 -18.51
N VAL A 237 -9.55 3.04 -18.22
CA VAL A 237 -10.65 4.00 -18.45
C VAL A 237 -10.78 4.38 -19.94
N THR A 238 -9.67 4.39 -20.69
CA THR A 238 -9.73 4.62 -22.15
C THR A 238 -10.49 3.53 -22.92
N LEU A 239 -10.93 2.47 -22.23
CA LEU A 239 -11.77 1.41 -22.80
C LEU A 239 -13.29 1.69 -22.68
N ASP A 240 -13.72 2.82 -22.12
CA ASP A 240 -15.13 3.20 -22.07
C ASP A 240 -15.57 3.84 -23.41
N TYR A 241 -16.09 3.00 -24.29
CA TYR A 241 -16.51 3.34 -25.64
C TYR A 241 -17.82 4.16 -25.72
N SER A 242 -18.47 4.42 -24.59
CA SER A 242 -19.83 5.00 -24.57
C SER A 242 -19.89 6.48 -24.97
N THR A 243 -18.76 7.19 -24.97
CA THR A 243 -18.68 8.64 -25.23
C THR A 243 -17.89 9.01 -26.50
N MET A 244 -17.40 8.02 -27.26
CA MET A 244 -16.50 8.24 -28.40
C MET A 244 -17.20 8.17 -29.76
N ARG A 245 -16.66 8.91 -30.75
CA ARG A 245 -17.11 8.77 -32.15
C ARG A 245 -16.70 7.41 -32.72
N SER A 246 -17.49 6.87 -33.63
CA SER A 246 -17.26 5.54 -34.23
C SER A 246 -15.86 5.36 -34.85
N GLU A 247 -15.27 6.43 -35.40
CA GLU A 247 -13.93 6.42 -36.00
C GLU A 247 -12.82 6.30 -34.93
N ASP A 248 -13.00 6.99 -33.78
CA ASP A 248 -12.09 6.92 -32.63
C ASP A 248 -12.17 5.55 -31.97
N ILE A 249 -13.36 4.95 -31.92
CA ILE A 249 -13.59 3.59 -31.39
C ILE A 249 -12.85 2.54 -32.24
N ILE A 250 -12.87 2.66 -33.57
CA ILE A 250 -12.18 1.71 -34.46
C ILE A 250 -10.66 1.87 -34.33
N ALA A 251 -10.14 3.09 -34.26
CA ALA A 251 -8.72 3.37 -34.08
C ALA A 251 -8.23 2.86 -32.71
N MET A 252 -9.02 3.05 -31.63
CA MET A 252 -8.70 2.55 -30.30
C MET A 252 -8.86 1.04 -30.17
N ALA A 253 -9.87 0.43 -30.80
CA ALA A 253 -10.03 -1.03 -30.83
C ALA A 253 -8.83 -1.74 -31.50
N GLN A 254 -8.22 -1.09 -32.48
CA GLN A 254 -6.97 -1.56 -33.09
C GLN A 254 -5.75 -1.35 -32.20
N THR A 255 -5.78 -0.37 -31.30
CA THR A 255 -4.68 -0.01 -30.41
C THR A 255 -4.81 -0.65 -29.02
N SER A 256 -6.04 -0.94 -28.57
CA SER A 256 -6.33 -1.57 -27.27
C SER A 256 -5.94 -3.05 -27.28
N ASP A 257 -4.76 -3.34 -26.75
CA ASP A 257 -4.29 -4.71 -26.56
C ASP A 257 -4.57 -5.16 -25.11
N LYS A 258 -5.71 -5.84 -24.89
CA LYS A 258 -6.07 -6.41 -23.58
C LYS A 258 -4.95 -7.27 -23.01
N THR A 259 -4.24 -7.99 -23.86
CA THR A 259 -3.10 -8.84 -23.48
C THR A 259 -1.94 -7.98 -22.97
N LEU A 260 -1.66 -6.84 -23.65
CA LEU A 260 -0.61 -5.91 -23.22
C LEU A 260 -0.96 -5.25 -21.88
N ASN A 261 -2.21 -4.84 -21.70
CA ASN A 261 -2.67 -4.24 -20.45
C ASN A 261 -2.61 -5.26 -19.30
N ALA A 262 -3.03 -6.51 -19.54
CA ALA A 262 -2.88 -7.60 -18.58
C ALA A 262 -1.41 -7.84 -18.21
N ALA A 263 -0.49 -7.84 -19.18
CA ALA A 263 0.94 -7.98 -18.93
C ALA A 263 1.49 -6.80 -18.10
N LYS A 264 1.08 -5.55 -18.38
CA LYS A 264 1.45 -4.37 -17.57
C LYS A 264 0.99 -4.48 -16.13
N VAL A 265 -0.24 -4.95 -15.91
CA VAL A 265 -0.79 -5.21 -14.56
C VAL A 265 0.05 -6.26 -13.82
N ILE A 266 0.39 -7.38 -14.48
CA ILE A 266 1.23 -8.43 -13.86
C ILE A 266 2.61 -7.87 -13.48
N VAL A 267 3.27 -7.14 -14.37
CA VAL A 267 4.57 -6.52 -14.06
C VAL A 267 4.45 -5.53 -12.90
N ALA A 268 3.36 -4.75 -12.83
CA ALA A 268 3.10 -3.82 -11.73
C ALA A 268 2.84 -4.51 -10.38
N MET A 269 2.40 -5.76 -10.37
CA MET A 269 2.19 -6.53 -9.14
C MET A 269 3.49 -7.11 -8.57
N LEU A 270 4.52 -7.33 -9.40
CA LEU A 270 5.75 -8.00 -8.99
C LEU A 270 6.45 -7.34 -7.79
N PRO A 271 6.61 -5.99 -7.70
CA PRO A 271 7.28 -5.38 -6.56
C PRO A 271 6.59 -5.65 -5.21
N ILE A 272 5.25 -5.65 -5.18
CA ILE A 272 4.50 -5.98 -3.95
C ILE A 272 4.71 -7.46 -3.59
N LEU A 273 4.61 -8.34 -4.57
CA LEU A 273 4.79 -9.78 -4.36
C LEU A 273 6.22 -10.11 -3.88
N CYS A 274 7.24 -9.38 -4.36
CA CYS A 274 8.60 -9.55 -3.90
C CYS A 274 8.84 -9.04 -2.47
N VAL A 275 8.21 -7.94 -2.08
CA VAL A 275 8.41 -7.33 -0.76
C VAL A 275 7.63 -8.07 0.34
N TYR A 276 6.47 -8.62 0.02
CA TYR A 276 5.59 -9.27 0.99
C TYR A 276 6.27 -10.37 1.84
N PRO A 277 7.02 -11.35 1.28
CA PRO A 277 7.65 -12.40 2.08
C PRO A 277 8.64 -11.89 3.12
N PHE A 278 9.33 -10.79 2.82
CA PHE A 278 10.31 -10.20 3.76
C PHE A 278 9.63 -9.59 4.98
N ILE A 279 8.43 -9.05 4.82
CA ILE A 279 7.69 -8.38 5.89
C ILE A 279 6.79 -9.37 6.64
N GLN A 280 6.29 -10.42 5.98
CA GLN A 280 5.43 -11.44 6.57
C GLN A 280 6.00 -12.05 7.86
N LYS A 281 7.32 -12.26 7.93
CA LYS A 281 7.99 -12.79 9.14
C LYS A 281 7.80 -11.91 10.37
N TYR A 282 7.69 -10.59 10.20
CA TYR A 282 7.47 -9.66 11.32
C TYR A 282 6.00 -9.63 11.76
N PHE A 283 5.06 -9.89 10.86
CA PHE A 283 3.64 -10.03 11.17
C PHE A 283 3.36 -11.19 12.12
N THR A 284 3.92 -12.36 11.84
CA THR A 284 3.73 -13.56 12.66
C THR A 284 4.30 -13.40 14.06
N THR A 285 5.35 -12.59 14.22
CA THR A 285 6.00 -12.32 15.51
C THR A 285 5.26 -11.20 16.26
N GLY A 286 4.81 -10.14 15.56
CA GLY A 286 4.17 -8.97 16.20
C GLY A 286 2.76 -9.23 16.70
N MET A 287 1.96 -10.06 16.02
CA MET A 287 0.60 -10.41 16.46
C MET A 287 0.60 -11.26 17.74
N ASN A 288 1.61 -12.09 17.94
CA ASN A 288 1.72 -12.92 19.15
C ASN A 288 2.02 -12.09 20.41
N LEU A 289 2.68 -10.94 20.28
CA LEU A 289 2.95 -10.04 21.41
C LEU A 289 1.70 -9.29 21.89
N GLY A 290 0.69 -9.12 21.04
CA GLY A 290 -0.61 -8.54 21.40
C GLY A 290 -1.62 -9.53 21.98
N ALA A 291 -1.45 -10.82 21.70
CA ALA A 291 -2.37 -11.88 22.11
C ALA A 291 -2.00 -12.52 23.47
N VAL A 292 -0.80 -12.30 23.99
CA VAL A 292 -0.37 -12.79 25.31
C VAL A 292 -0.55 -11.67 26.34
N LYS A 293 -1.80 -11.31 26.59
CA LYS A 293 -2.26 -10.64 27.80
C LYS A 293 -3.34 -11.52 28.42
N GLU A 294 -2.93 -12.60 29.03
CA GLU A 294 -3.59 -13.24 30.15
C GLU A 294 -2.58 -13.42 31.29
#